data_e9c13c57b2e5f6f672b09ec02d28f30d
#
_entry.id   e9c13c57b2e5f6f672b09ec02d28f30d
#
_cell.length_a   1.000
_cell.length_b   1.000
_cell.length_c   1.000
_cell.angle_alpha   90.00
_cell.angle_beta   90.00
_cell.angle_gamma   90.00
#
_symmetry.space_group_name_H-M   'P 1'
#
loop_
_entity.id
_entity.type
_entity.pdbx_description
1 polymer ?
#
loop_
_entity_poly.entity_id
_entity_poly.type
_entity_poly.pdbx_seq_one_letter_code
_entity_poly.pdbx_strand_id
1 'polypeptide(L)'
;MADAIALVTGANKGIGREIARQLATQGILVLMGARDRERGEKAVAEFREQALPVEFLQIDVTSQADVDRAASEVERKHGRLDILVNNAGVALDWCPVPDLTVEAFRETFETNVFGVFRVIKAFLPLLRRSKHGRIVNLSSGLGSMTRNADSDNSLTLGNTLLAYSASKAAVNMITVQFANELKSAGIKVNSANPGYTATDMNEHRGKRTVEEAAATPVRLALLPDDGPTAGVFSDNGAEPW
;
A
#
# COMPACT_ATOMS: atom_id res chain seq x y z
N MET A 1 -11.49 -2.99 -17.31
CA MET A 1 -11.29 -1.70 -16.62
C MET A 1 -10.44 -0.72 -17.47
N ALA A 2 -10.68 -0.72 -18.80
CA ALA A 2 -10.14 0.36 -19.63
C ALA A 2 -10.64 1.69 -19.07
N ASP A 3 -9.82 2.72 -19.00
CA ASP A 3 -10.05 4.04 -18.37
C ASP A 3 -10.03 4.10 -16.83
N ALA A 4 -9.63 3.06 -16.12
CA ALA A 4 -9.46 3.13 -14.67
C ALA A 4 -8.24 4.00 -14.29
N ILE A 5 -8.34 4.67 -13.13
CA ILE A 5 -7.30 5.53 -12.57
C ILE A 5 -6.88 4.95 -11.23
N ALA A 6 -5.60 4.68 -11.09
CA ALA A 6 -5.01 4.15 -9.87
C ALA A 6 -4.04 5.15 -9.23
N LEU A 7 -4.04 5.25 -7.91
CA LEU A 7 -2.98 5.89 -7.13
C LEU A 7 -2.19 4.81 -6.39
N VAL A 8 -0.86 4.82 -6.54
CA VAL A 8 0.05 3.98 -5.76
C VAL A 8 0.98 4.88 -4.97
N THR A 9 0.91 4.85 -3.63
CA THR A 9 1.80 5.65 -2.77
C THR A 9 3.16 4.98 -2.61
N GLY A 10 4.26 5.75 -2.54
CA GLY A 10 5.62 5.21 -2.47
C GLY A 10 6.04 4.48 -3.76
N ALA A 11 5.57 4.95 -4.92
CA ALA A 11 5.73 4.26 -6.20
C ALA A 11 7.05 4.59 -6.94
N ASN A 12 7.95 5.35 -6.36
CA ASN A 12 9.22 5.71 -6.99
C ASN A 12 10.28 4.59 -6.96
N LYS A 13 10.07 3.53 -6.16
CA LYS A 13 10.99 2.39 -6.01
C LYS A 13 10.32 1.13 -5.47
N GLY A 14 11.02 0.00 -5.50
CA GLY A 14 10.64 -1.25 -4.85
C GLY A 14 9.28 -1.78 -5.29
N ILE A 15 8.53 -2.36 -4.35
CA ILE A 15 7.24 -3.00 -4.60
C ILE A 15 6.22 -2.00 -5.21
N GLY A 16 6.17 -0.76 -4.70
CA GLY A 16 5.23 0.24 -5.21
C GLY A 16 5.48 0.61 -6.68
N ARG A 17 6.75 0.71 -7.09
CA ARG A 17 7.12 0.95 -8.49
C ARG A 17 6.68 -0.22 -9.38
N GLU A 18 6.86 -1.44 -8.90
CA GLU A 18 6.46 -2.63 -9.65
C GLU A 18 4.94 -2.80 -9.72
N ILE A 19 4.20 -2.50 -8.64
CA ILE A 19 2.73 -2.43 -8.68
C ILE A 19 2.27 -1.43 -9.74
N ALA A 20 2.87 -0.23 -9.76
CA ALA A 20 2.56 0.79 -10.75
C ALA A 20 2.81 0.29 -12.18
N ARG A 21 3.93 -0.39 -12.42
CA ARG A 21 4.25 -0.98 -13.72
C ARG A 21 3.23 -2.03 -14.15
N GLN A 22 2.91 -2.98 -13.25
CA GLN A 22 1.97 -4.06 -13.57
C GLN A 22 0.55 -3.54 -13.83
N LEU A 23 0.08 -2.54 -13.08
CA LEU A 23 -1.21 -1.89 -13.36
C LEU A 23 -1.19 -1.12 -14.67
N ALA A 24 -0.12 -0.37 -14.96
CA ALA A 24 0.02 0.39 -16.19
C ALA A 24 0.09 -0.51 -17.44
N THR A 25 0.68 -1.69 -17.35
CA THR A 25 0.67 -2.69 -18.44
C THR A 25 -0.71 -3.26 -18.72
N GLN A 26 -1.67 -3.13 -17.80
CA GLN A 26 -3.10 -3.45 -18.02
C GLN A 26 -3.90 -2.28 -18.63
N GLY A 27 -3.22 -1.20 -19.04
CA GLY A 27 -3.85 -0.02 -19.62
C GLY A 27 -4.49 0.93 -18.60
N ILE A 28 -4.20 0.77 -17.31
CA ILE A 28 -4.70 1.63 -16.24
C ILE A 28 -3.79 2.86 -16.13
N LEU A 29 -4.38 4.05 -16.09
CA LEU A 29 -3.63 5.26 -15.76
C LEU A 29 -3.16 5.22 -14.30
N VAL A 30 -1.84 5.19 -14.07
CA VAL A 30 -1.30 5.11 -12.71
C VAL A 30 -0.67 6.43 -12.28
N LEU A 31 -1.23 7.00 -11.22
CA LEU A 31 -0.65 8.13 -10.51
C LEU A 31 0.43 7.59 -9.56
N MET A 32 1.69 7.79 -9.92
CA MET A 32 2.83 7.33 -9.14
C MET A 32 3.12 8.33 -8.02
N GLY A 33 2.62 8.03 -6.81
CA GLY A 33 2.77 8.88 -5.63
C GLY A 33 4.15 8.77 -5.00
N ALA A 34 4.85 9.90 -4.82
CA ALA A 34 6.10 9.96 -4.06
C ALA A 34 6.29 11.34 -3.41
N ARG A 35 6.98 11.38 -2.25
CA ARG A 35 7.29 12.64 -1.55
C ARG A 35 8.41 13.42 -2.23
N ASP A 36 9.42 12.72 -2.73
CA ASP A 36 10.57 13.28 -3.44
C ASP A 36 10.22 13.45 -4.92
N ARG A 37 10.15 14.70 -5.38
CA ARG A 37 9.76 15.05 -6.74
C ARG A 37 10.76 14.52 -7.77
N GLU A 38 12.05 14.71 -7.54
CA GLU A 38 13.09 14.33 -8.50
C GLU A 38 13.09 12.83 -8.75
N ARG A 39 13.07 12.04 -7.67
CA ARG A 39 13.01 10.56 -7.76
C ARG A 39 11.69 10.08 -8.37
N GLY A 40 10.57 10.75 -8.06
CA GLY A 40 9.27 10.42 -8.62
C GLY A 40 9.19 10.71 -10.11
N GLU A 41 9.60 11.89 -10.56
CA GLU A 41 9.61 12.27 -11.97
C GLU A 41 10.57 11.39 -12.80
N LYS A 42 11.73 11.01 -12.23
CA LYS A 42 12.64 10.06 -12.87
C LYS A 42 11.98 8.71 -13.10
N ALA A 43 11.31 8.14 -12.08
CA ALA A 43 10.63 6.86 -12.19
C ALA A 43 9.49 6.89 -13.24
N VAL A 44 8.76 8.01 -13.31
CA VAL A 44 7.71 8.22 -14.32
C VAL A 44 8.31 8.34 -15.73
N ALA A 45 9.42 9.06 -15.90
CA ALA A 45 10.08 9.19 -17.19
C ALA A 45 10.49 7.83 -17.76
N GLU A 46 11.09 6.96 -16.93
CA GLU A 46 11.49 5.59 -17.32
C GLU A 46 10.29 4.73 -17.79
N PHE A 47 9.10 4.94 -17.22
CA PHE A 47 7.89 4.22 -17.63
C PHE A 47 7.24 4.83 -18.88
N ARG A 48 7.33 6.14 -19.06
CA ARG A 48 6.86 6.81 -20.28
C ARG A 48 7.67 6.44 -21.51
N GLU A 49 8.97 6.18 -21.36
CA GLU A 49 9.81 5.63 -22.44
C GLU A 49 9.33 4.25 -22.90
N GLN A 50 8.65 3.51 -22.03
CA GLN A 50 8.00 2.22 -22.32
C GLN A 50 6.53 2.39 -22.78
N ALA A 51 6.09 3.62 -23.08
CA ALA A 51 4.71 3.96 -23.44
C ALA A 51 3.65 3.55 -22.39
N LEU A 52 4.03 3.41 -21.11
CA LEU A 52 3.08 3.10 -20.04
C LEU A 52 2.31 4.35 -19.61
N PRO A 53 0.99 4.24 -19.35
CA PRO A 53 0.14 5.35 -18.92
C PRO A 53 0.39 5.70 -17.45
N VAL A 54 1.37 6.55 -17.18
CA VAL A 54 1.75 6.96 -15.83
C VAL A 54 1.86 8.48 -15.71
N GLU A 55 1.50 8.99 -14.53
CA GLU A 55 1.70 10.39 -14.14
C GLU A 55 2.38 10.46 -12.76
N PHE A 56 3.19 11.47 -12.55
CA PHE A 56 3.74 11.77 -11.23
C PHE A 56 2.71 12.52 -10.38
N LEU A 57 2.54 12.09 -9.11
CA LEU A 57 1.78 12.82 -8.11
C LEU A 57 2.65 13.04 -6.86
N GLN A 58 2.95 14.31 -6.56
CA GLN A 58 3.69 14.60 -5.34
C GLN A 58 2.79 14.42 -4.12
N ILE A 59 3.18 13.50 -3.23
CA ILE A 59 2.44 13.22 -2.00
C ILE A 59 3.39 12.72 -0.90
N ASP A 60 3.39 13.41 0.24
CA ASP A 60 3.95 12.89 1.49
C ASP A 60 2.79 12.43 2.39
N VAL A 61 2.71 11.13 2.63
CA VAL A 61 1.62 10.53 3.43
C VAL A 61 1.66 10.96 4.90
N THR A 62 2.78 11.50 5.38
CA THR A 62 2.93 12.02 6.74
C THR A 62 2.45 13.46 6.89
N SER A 63 2.22 14.17 5.78
CA SER A 63 1.76 15.55 5.73
C SER A 63 0.29 15.64 5.31
N GLN A 64 -0.59 16.10 6.22
CA GLN A 64 -2.01 16.31 5.87
C GLN A 64 -2.16 17.29 4.71
N ALA A 65 -1.40 18.41 4.72
CA ALA A 65 -1.47 19.42 3.68
C ALA A 65 -1.06 18.88 2.30
N ASP A 66 -0.05 18.00 2.25
CA ASP A 66 0.39 17.37 1.01
C ASP A 66 -0.65 16.39 0.48
N VAL A 67 -1.26 15.61 1.37
CA VAL A 67 -2.32 14.66 1.00
C VAL A 67 -3.55 15.39 0.48
N ASP A 68 -3.97 16.48 1.12
CA ASP A 68 -5.14 17.28 0.69
C ASP A 68 -4.87 17.97 -0.66
N ARG A 69 -3.64 18.49 -0.87
CA ARG A 69 -3.23 19.06 -2.15
C ARG A 69 -3.26 17.99 -3.25
N ALA A 70 -2.72 16.80 -2.99
CA ALA A 70 -2.70 15.71 -3.94
C ALA A 70 -4.13 15.26 -4.31
N ALA A 71 -5.03 15.13 -3.33
CA ALA A 71 -6.43 14.78 -3.59
C ALA A 71 -7.13 15.85 -4.44
N SER A 72 -6.93 17.14 -4.14
CA SER A 72 -7.46 18.26 -4.92
C SER A 72 -6.92 18.29 -6.35
N GLU A 73 -5.64 17.95 -6.55
CA GLU A 73 -5.04 17.84 -7.88
C GLU A 73 -5.70 16.73 -8.69
N VAL A 74 -5.88 15.55 -8.11
CA VAL A 74 -6.54 14.41 -8.76
C VAL A 74 -8.01 14.73 -9.06
N GLU A 75 -8.73 15.38 -8.14
CA GLU A 75 -10.10 15.82 -8.38
C GLU A 75 -10.20 16.74 -9.60
N ARG A 76 -9.34 17.75 -9.67
CA ARG A 76 -9.33 18.74 -10.75
C ARG A 76 -8.98 18.12 -12.11
N LYS A 77 -8.02 17.19 -12.15
CA LYS A 77 -7.52 16.58 -13.40
C LYS A 77 -8.40 15.43 -13.89
N HIS A 78 -8.88 14.60 -12.98
CA HIS A 78 -9.46 13.30 -13.31
C HIS A 78 -10.91 13.12 -12.80
N GLY A 79 -11.32 13.89 -11.78
CA GLY A 79 -12.67 13.87 -11.23
C GLY A 79 -13.02 12.64 -10.38
N ARG A 80 -12.27 11.55 -10.47
CA ARG A 80 -12.48 10.29 -9.72
C ARG A 80 -11.15 9.56 -9.47
N LEU A 81 -11.21 8.57 -8.60
CA LEU A 81 -10.16 7.57 -8.41
C LEU A 81 -10.82 6.18 -8.34
N ASP A 82 -10.31 5.21 -9.07
CA ASP A 82 -10.88 3.85 -9.09
C ASP A 82 -10.11 2.90 -8.17
N ILE A 83 -8.80 3.05 -8.09
CA ILE A 83 -7.92 2.17 -7.33
C ILE A 83 -6.99 3.02 -6.44
N LEU A 84 -6.94 2.68 -5.15
CA LEU A 84 -5.96 3.23 -4.21
C LEU A 84 -5.10 2.09 -3.66
N VAL A 85 -3.78 2.16 -3.88
CA VAL A 85 -2.82 1.25 -3.27
C VAL A 85 -1.96 2.03 -2.27
N ASN A 86 -2.21 1.83 -0.99
CA ASN A 86 -1.41 2.35 0.11
C ASN A 86 -0.18 1.46 0.31
N ASN A 87 0.91 1.78 -0.42
CA ASN A 87 2.15 1.03 -0.36
C ASN A 87 3.25 1.76 0.44
N ALA A 88 3.22 3.08 0.57
CA ALA A 88 4.21 3.81 1.34
C ALA A 88 4.32 3.25 2.77
N GLY A 89 5.54 2.93 3.20
CA GLY A 89 5.80 2.36 4.51
C GLY A 89 7.28 2.34 4.86
N VAL A 90 7.57 2.22 6.16
CA VAL A 90 8.90 2.15 6.74
C VAL A 90 8.98 1.06 7.81
N ALA A 91 10.19 0.55 8.07
CA ALA A 91 10.53 -0.28 9.22
C ALA A 91 11.80 0.31 9.84
N LEU A 92 11.68 0.88 11.03
CA LEU A 92 12.75 1.65 11.70
C LEU A 92 13.28 0.96 12.95
N ASP A 93 12.75 -0.22 13.28
CA ASP A 93 12.97 -0.94 14.54
C ASP A 93 13.76 -2.25 14.36
N TRP A 94 14.89 -2.17 13.63
CA TRP A 94 15.83 -3.30 13.47
C TRP A 94 16.71 -3.49 14.71
N CYS A 95 16.06 -3.60 15.89
CA CYS A 95 16.72 -3.74 17.19
C CYS A 95 15.88 -4.65 18.11
N PRO A 96 16.47 -5.19 19.22
CA PRO A 96 15.69 -5.88 20.24
C PRO A 96 14.60 -5.01 20.84
N VAL A 97 13.47 -5.63 21.22
CA VAL A 97 12.30 -4.90 21.76
C VAL A 97 12.64 -3.94 22.92
N PRO A 98 13.48 -4.30 23.90
CA PRO A 98 13.83 -3.37 24.98
C PRO A 98 14.61 -2.14 24.54
N ASP A 99 15.26 -2.18 23.37
CA ASP A 99 16.10 -1.09 22.85
C ASP A 99 15.32 -0.17 21.89
N LEU A 100 14.08 -0.51 21.58
CA LEU A 100 13.21 0.28 20.71
C LEU A 100 12.84 1.60 21.38
N THR A 101 13.13 2.72 20.69
CA THR A 101 12.76 4.04 21.18
C THR A 101 11.30 4.36 20.86
N VAL A 102 10.67 5.19 21.71
CA VAL A 102 9.30 5.68 21.48
C VAL A 102 9.22 6.51 20.19
N GLU A 103 10.29 7.21 19.86
CA GLU A 103 10.42 8.03 18.65
C GLU A 103 10.34 7.15 17.39
N ALA A 104 11.14 6.09 17.30
CA ALA A 104 11.10 5.15 16.16
C ALA A 104 9.74 4.46 16.05
N PHE A 105 9.09 4.16 17.19
CA PHE A 105 7.74 3.64 17.24
C PHE A 105 6.74 4.64 16.63
N ARG A 106 6.79 5.91 17.05
CA ARG A 106 5.92 6.98 16.55
C ARG A 106 6.12 7.23 15.06
N GLU A 107 7.36 7.33 14.59
CA GLU A 107 7.67 7.56 13.17
C GLU A 107 7.18 6.41 12.29
N THR A 108 7.31 5.16 12.77
CA THR A 108 6.76 3.98 12.09
C THR A 108 5.24 4.09 11.97
N PHE A 109 4.54 4.44 13.05
CA PHE A 109 3.09 4.62 13.05
C PHE A 109 2.66 5.82 12.20
N GLU A 110 3.42 6.91 12.24
CA GLU A 110 3.12 8.11 11.44
C GLU A 110 3.01 7.80 9.95
N THR A 111 3.98 7.03 9.44
CA THR A 111 3.97 6.62 8.03
C THR A 111 2.98 5.48 7.77
N ASN A 112 3.08 4.39 8.53
CA ASN A 112 2.41 3.13 8.19
C ASN A 112 0.92 3.12 8.56
N VAL A 113 0.51 3.88 9.58
CA VAL A 113 -0.86 3.86 10.13
C VAL A 113 -1.58 5.17 9.82
N PHE A 114 -1.07 6.28 10.35
CA PHE A 114 -1.71 7.58 10.14
C PHE A 114 -1.65 8.02 8.67
N GLY A 115 -0.55 7.72 7.98
CA GLY A 115 -0.42 7.95 6.54
C GLY A 115 -1.48 7.22 5.73
N VAL A 116 -1.68 5.93 5.99
CA VAL A 116 -2.74 5.12 5.33
C VAL A 116 -4.12 5.72 5.60
N PHE A 117 -4.41 6.04 6.86
CA PHE A 117 -5.70 6.63 7.24
C PHE A 117 -5.95 7.99 6.55
N ARG A 118 -4.95 8.89 6.55
CA ARG A 118 -5.03 10.20 5.88
C ARG A 118 -5.34 10.06 4.40
N VAL A 119 -4.59 9.21 3.71
CA VAL A 119 -4.75 9.00 2.27
C VAL A 119 -6.13 8.44 1.96
N ILE A 120 -6.58 7.38 2.65
CA ILE A 120 -7.93 6.84 2.45
C ILE A 120 -8.97 7.95 2.65
N LYS A 121 -8.90 8.69 3.76
CA LYS A 121 -9.87 9.74 4.10
C LYS A 121 -9.92 10.85 3.04
N ALA A 122 -8.78 11.33 2.57
CA ALA A 122 -8.72 12.42 1.59
C ALA A 122 -9.21 12.00 0.20
N PHE A 123 -8.89 10.76 -0.22
CA PHE A 123 -9.29 10.25 -1.54
C PHE A 123 -10.66 9.56 -1.55
N LEU A 124 -11.29 9.36 -0.38
CA LEU A 124 -12.59 8.70 -0.29
C LEU A 124 -13.70 9.35 -1.14
N PRO A 125 -13.84 10.69 -1.22
CA PRO A 125 -14.82 11.31 -2.10
C PRO A 125 -14.63 10.93 -3.58
N LEU A 126 -13.38 10.78 -4.02
CA LEU A 126 -13.04 10.39 -5.41
C LEU A 126 -13.29 8.90 -5.65
N LEU A 127 -12.97 8.05 -4.67
CA LEU A 127 -13.24 6.61 -4.71
C LEU A 127 -14.75 6.31 -4.76
N ARG A 128 -15.57 7.12 -4.07
CA ARG A 128 -17.05 6.99 -4.12
C ARG A 128 -17.66 7.37 -5.47
N ARG A 129 -16.92 8.09 -6.33
CA ARG A 129 -17.34 8.38 -7.71
C ARG A 129 -17.01 7.24 -8.68
N SER A 130 -16.21 6.27 -8.26
CA SER A 130 -15.93 5.08 -9.04
C SER A 130 -17.10 4.10 -9.00
N LYS A 131 -17.33 3.42 -10.11
CA LYS A 131 -18.26 2.27 -10.17
C LYS A 131 -17.64 1.00 -9.58
N HIS A 132 -16.31 0.94 -9.52
CA HIS A 132 -15.54 -0.25 -9.14
C HIS A 132 -14.40 0.12 -8.18
N GLY A 133 -14.70 0.84 -7.10
CA GLY A 133 -13.71 1.31 -6.14
C GLY A 133 -12.94 0.18 -5.45
N ARG A 134 -11.59 0.26 -5.44
CA ARG A 134 -10.69 -0.71 -4.79
C ARG A 134 -9.68 0.00 -3.92
N ILE A 135 -9.53 -0.46 -2.69
CA ILE A 135 -8.49 0.00 -1.77
C ILE A 135 -7.65 -1.22 -1.38
N VAL A 136 -6.35 -1.14 -1.60
CA VAL A 136 -5.38 -2.16 -1.22
C VAL A 136 -4.37 -1.54 -0.26
N ASN A 137 -4.29 -2.07 0.95
CA ASN A 137 -3.32 -1.64 1.94
C ASN A 137 -2.17 -2.65 2.02
N LEU A 138 -0.93 -2.22 1.80
CA LEU A 138 0.24 -3.09 1.95
C LEU A 138 0.45 -3.39 3.44
N SER A 139 0.17 -4.64 3.80
CA SER A 139 0.40 -5.20 5.12
C SER A 139 1.65 -6.10 5.13
N SER A 140 1.68 -7.06 6.00
CA SER A 140 2.75 -8.04 6.17
C SER A 140 2.22 -9.26 6.92
N GLY A 141 2.85 -10.43 6.73
CA GLY A 141 2.64 -11.57 7.60
C GLY A 141 2.96 -11.29 9.07
N LEU A 142 3.87 -10.31 9.32
CA LEU A 142 4.17 -9.83 10.68
C LEU A 142 3.03 -9.01 11.32
N GLY A 143 2.03 -8.58 10.55
CA GLY A 143 0.81 -7.95 11.09
C GLY A 143 -0.25 -8.95 11.57
N SER A 144 -0.02 -10.25 11.41
CA SER A 144 -0.93 -11.30 11.89
C SER A 144 -0.67 -11.62 13.36
N MET A 145 -1.65 -11.35 14.22
CA MET A 145 -1.59 -11.73 15.64
C MET A 145 -1.52 -13.25 15.81
N THR A 146 -2.27 -13.99 15.01
CA THR A 146 -2.26 -15.46 15.01
C THR A 146 -0.87 -16.02 14.72
N ARG A 147 -0.19 -15.48 13.69
CA ARG A 147 1.16 -15.94 13.34
C ARG A 147 2.21 -15.52 14.36
N ASN A 148 2.11 -14.31 14.92
CA ASN A 148 3.05 -13.84 15.92
C ASN A 148 2.92 -14.57 17.27
N ALA A 149 1.73 -15.07 17.59
CA ALA A 149 1.49 -15.87 18.81
C ALA A 149 1.99 -17.33 18.69
N ASP A 150 2.27 -17.79 17.48
CA ASP A 150 2.82 -19.12 17.23
C ASP A 150 4.35 -19.08 17.40
N SER A 151 4.86 -19.69 18.47
CA SER A 151 6.30 -19.73 18.81
C SER A 151 7.15 -20.48 17.79
N ASP A 152 6.55 -21.38 17.02
CA ASP A 152 7.25 -22.19 16.01
C ASP A 152 7.25 -21.53 14.61
N ASN A 153 6.64 -20.35 14.50
CA ASN A 153 6.57 -19.62 13.26
C ASN A 153 7.92 -19.00 12.89
N SER A 154 8.50 -19.44 11.79
CA SER A 154 9.79 -18.96 11.27
C SER A 154 9.83 -17.46 10.93
N LEU A 155 8.67 -16.81 10.74
CA LEU A 155 8.59 -15.36 10.49
C LEU A 155 8.92 -14.55 11.73
N THR A 156 8.68 -15.11 12.93
CA THR A 156 8.91 -14.44 14.22
C THR A 156 10.24 -14.79 14.85
N LEU A 157 10.85 -15.91 14.44
CA LEU A 157 12.15 -16.34 14.94
C LEU A 157 13.27 -15.36 14.53
N GLY A 158 13.77 -14.59 15.49
CA GLY A 158 14.88 -13.64 15.30
C GLY A 158 14.48 -12.27 14.74
N ASN A 159 13.21 -12.00 14.50
CA ASN A 159 12.72 -10.69 14.05
C ASN A 159 11.94 -10.01 15.18
N THR A 160 12.50 -8.96 15.73
CA THR A 160 11.89 -8.17 16.83
C THR A 160 11.35 -6.83 16.32
N LEU A 161 10.76 -6.80 15.13
CA LEU A 161 10.17 -5.60 14.52
C LEU A 161 8.83 -5.26 15.20
N LEU A 162 8.84 -4.85 16.49
CA LEU A 162 7.63 -4.60 17.26
C LEU A 162 6.80 -3.46 16.67
N ALA A 163 7.41 -2.29 16.42
CA ALA A 163 6.70 -1.14 15.89
C ALA A 163 6.14 -1.42 14.50
N TYR A 164 6.93 -2.06 13.64
CA TYR A 164 6.50 -2.47 12.32
C TYR A 164 5.33 -3.46 12.38
N SER A 165 5.47 -4.55 13.15
CA SER A 165 4.43 -5.58 13.30
C SER A 165 3.12 -5.00 13.86
N ALA A 166 3.22 -4.19 14.92
CA ALA A 166 2.07 -3.49 15.50
C ALA A 166 1.42 -2.53 14.48
N SER A 167 2.23 -1.81 13.68
CA SER A 167 1.71 -0.93 12.63
C SER A 167 0.94 -1.71 11.56
N LYS A 168 1.41 -2.91 11.16
CA LYS A 168 0.74 -3.74 10.17
C LYS A 168 -0.52 -4.41 10.72
N ALA A 169 -0.57 -4.75 12.00
CA ALA A 169 -1.81 -5.17 12.67
C ALA A 169 -2.83 -4.01 12.70
N ALA A 170 -2.39 -2.77 12.96
CA ALA A 170 -3.25 -1.59 12.90
C ALA A 170 -3.77 -1.33 11.46
N VAL A 171 -2.94 -1.50 10.44
CA VAL A 171 -3.37 -1.43 9.02
C VAL A 171 -4.42 -2.48 8.69
N ASN A 172 -4.28 -3.70 9.23
CA ASN A 172 -5.28 -4.75 9.06
C ASN A 172 -6.62 -4.34 9.68
N MET A 173 -6.61 -3.73 10.88
CA MET A 173 -7.83 -3.22 11.49
C MET A 173 -8.45 -2.06 10.71
N ILE A 174 -7.64 -1.11 10.18
CA ILE A 174 -8.10 -0.04 9.29
C ILE A 174 -8.78 -0.65 8.07
N THR A 175 -8.21 -1.69 7.48
CA THR A 175 -8.77 -2.41 6.33
C THR A 175 -10.17 -2.95 6.63
N VAL A 176 -10.35 -3.63 7.76
CA VAL A 176 -11.65 -4.19 8.16
C VAL A 176 -12.69 -3.09 8.38
N GLN A 177 -12.32 -2.03 9.10
CA GLN A 177 -13.25 -0.95 9.41
C GLN A 177 -13.71 -0.19 8.17
N PHE A 178 -12.78 0.15 7.25
CA PHE A 178 -13.15 0.77 5.98
C PHE A 178 -13.93 -0.18 5.06
N ALA A 179 -13.62 -1.48 5.06
CA ALA A 179 -14.39 -2.46 4.29
C ALA A 179 -15.86 -2.52 4.75
N ASN A 180 -16.09 -2.50 6.06
CA ASN A 180 -17.44 -2.48 6.63
C ASN A 180 -18.18 -1.18 6.32
N GLU A 181 -17.54 -0.03 6.51
CA GLU A 181 -18.11 1.30 6.24
C GLU A 181 -18.45 1.47 4.74
N LEU A 182 -17.63 0.95 3.84
CA LEU A 182 -17.75 1.17 2.40
C LEU A 182 -18.51 0.04 1.68
N LYS A 183 -19.03 -0.93 2.41
CA LYS A 183 -19.77 -2.08 1.86
C LYS A 183 -20.95 -1.65 0.99
N SER A 184 -21.75 -0.70 1.48
CA SER A 184 -22.92 -0.18 0.73
C SER A 184 -22.54 0.61 -0.53
N ALA A 185 -21.33 1.16 -0.58
CA ALA A 185 -20.80 1.84 -1.76
C ALA A 185 -20.15 0.87 -2.78
N GLY A 186 -20.11 -0.45 -2.50
CA GLY A 186 -19.52 -1.45 -3.38
C GLY A 186 -17.99 -1.40 -3.45
N ILE A 187 -17.33 -0.59 -2.60
CA ILE A 187 -15.87 -0.45 -2.58
C ILE A 187 -15.26 -1.64 -1.82
N LYS A 188 -14.31 -2.34 -2.45
CA LYS A 188 -13.58 -3.44 -1.81
C LYS A 188 -12.32 -2.91 -1.14
N VAL A 189 -12.10 -3.31 0.10
CA VAL A 189 -10.92 -2.89 0.89
C VAL A 189 -10.23 -4.14 1.43
N ASN A 190 -8.98 -4.37 1.05
CA ASN A 190 -8.22 -5.54 1.44
C ASN A 190 -6.78 -5.18 1.82
N SER A 191 -6.17 -6.00 2.68
CA SER A 191 -4.74 -5.98 2.97
C SER A 191 -3.99 -6.99 2.10
N ALA A 192 -2.82 -6.60 1.59
CA ALA A 192 -1.92 -7.45 0.84
C ALA A 192 -0.64 -7.73 1.64
N ASN A 193 -0.31 -9.01 1.82
CA ASN A 193 0.99 -9.43 2.32
C ASN A 193 1.90 -9.78 1.13
N PRO A 194 2.93 -8.96 0.82
CA PRO A 194 3.85 -9.19 -0.30
C PRO A 194 4.89 -10.27 -0.01
N GLY A 195 4.97 -10.76 1.24
CA GLY A 195 6.05 -11.63 1.70
C GLY A 195 7.38 -10.90 1.91
N TYR A 196 8.42 -11.64 2.30
CA TYR A 196 9.75 -11.10 2.56
C TYR A 196 10.48 -10.82 1.25
N THR A 197 10.40 -9.59 0.79
CA THR A 197 10.83 -9.13 -0.54
C THR A 197 12.15 -8.36 -0.47
N ALA A 198 13.06 -8.58 -1.43
CA ALA A 198 14.33 -7.87 -1.55
C ALA A 198 14.09 -6.41 -1.96
N THR A 199 14.22 -5.49 -1.01
CA THR A 199 14.04 -4.04 -1.19
C THR A 199 15.04 -3.27 -0.34
N ASP A 200 15.15 -1.95 -0.59
CA ASP A 200 15.98 -1.07 0.23
C ASP A 200 15.61 -1.11 1.73
N MET A 201 14.36 -1.40 2.06
CA MET A 201 13.87 -1.45 3.44
C MET A 201 14.61 -2.50 4.28
N ASN A 202 15.08 -3.58 3.66
CA ASN A 202 15.77 -4.67 4.32
C ASN A 202 17.14 -4.98 3.70
N GLU A 203 17.77 -3.96 3.07
CA GLU A 203 19.09 -4.10 2.43
C GLU A 203 19.13 -5.26 1.41
N HIS A 204 18.02 -5.46 0.70
CA HIS A 204 17.82 -6.53 -0.29
C HIS A 204 17.97 -7.96 0.25
N ARG A 205 17.76 -8.17 1.57
CA ARG A 205 17.87 -9.50 2.21
C ARG A 205 16.64 -10.38 2.01
N GLY A 206 15.59 -9.88 1.35
CA GLY A 206 14.38 -10.65 1.05
C GLY A 206 14.64 -11.80 0.07
N LYS A 207 13.80 -12.84 0.15
CA LYS A 207 13.89 -14.02 -0.73
C LYS A 207 13.05 -13.87 -2.00
N ARG A 208 12.11 -12.90 -2.01
CA ARG A 208 11.20 -12.66 -3.12
C ARG A 208 11.68 -11.48 -3.96
N THR A 209 11.38 -11.52 -5.25
CA THR A 209 11.56 -10.37 -6.14
C THR A 209 10.43 -9.36 -5.96
N VAL A 210 10.60 -8.13 -6.44
CA VAL A 210 9.52 -7.12 -6.41
C VAL A 210 8.37 -7.48 -7.35
N GLU A 211 8.66 -8.20 -8.44
CA GLU A 211 7.69 -8.71 -9.41
C GLU A 211 6.73 -9.71 -8.75
N GLU A 212 7.26 -10.68 -8.03
CA GLU A 212 6.48 -11.64 -7.25
C GLU A 212 5.65 -10.94 -6.16
N ALA A 213 6.27 -10.00 -5.45
CA ALA A 213 5.63 -9.28 -4.35
C ALA A 213 4.47 -8.38 -4.80
N ALA A 214 4.54 -7.84 -6.01
CA ALA A 214 3.51 -6.98 -6.58
C ALA A 214 2.27 -7.77 -7.06
N ALA A 215 2.39 -9.07 -7.32
CA ALA A 215 1.29 -9.87 -7.87
C ALA A 215 0.01 -9.85 -7.02
N THR A 216 0.13 -10.03 -5.70
CA THR A 216 -1.03 -10.02 -4.81
C THR A 216 -1.69 -8.64 -4.70
N PRO A 217 -0.98 -7.51 -4.46
CA PRO A 217 -1.58 -6.19 -4.49
C PRO A 217 -2.28 -5.87 -5.82
N VAL A 218 -1.68 -6.23 -6.96
CA VAL A 218 -2.26 -6.01 -8.28
C VAL A 218 -3.54 -6.84 -8.45
N ARG A 219 -3.53 -8.12 -8.09
CA ARG A 219 -4.71 -8.99 -8.11
C ARG A 219 -5.86 -8.40 -7.27
N LEU A 220 -5.57 -7.88 -6.07
CA LEU A 220 -6.56 -7.25 -5.19
C LEU A 220 -7.07 -5.92 -5.75
N ALA A 221 -6.24 -5.16 -6.44
CA ALA A 221 -6.61 -3.92 -7.12
C ALA A 221 -7.55 -4.16 -8.33
N LEU A 222 -7.50 -5.35 -8.91
CA LEU A 222 -8.28 -5.75 -10.10
C LEU A 222 -9.44 -6.70 -9.78
N LEU A 223 -9.82 -6.85 -8.51
CA LEU A 223 -10.92 -7.72 -8.11
C LEU A 223 -12.23 -7.37 -8.83
N PRO A 224 -13.01 -8.37 -9.26
CA PRO A 224 -14.38 -8.17 -9.72
C PRO A 224 -15.29 -7.68 -8.57
N ASP A 225 -16.50 -7.24 -8.91
CA ASP A 225 -17.43 -6.64 -7.93
C ASP A 225 -17.94 -7.65 -6.88
N ASP A 226 -17.97 -8.92 -7.23
CA ASP A 226 -18.29 -10.05 -6.33
C ASP A 226 -17.07 -10.57 -5.56
N GLY A 227 -15.88 -9.98 -5.78
CA GLY A 227 -14.65 -10.36 -5.11
C GLY A 227 -14.66 -10.11 -3.60
N PRO A 228 -13.67 -10.67 -2.87
CA PRO A 228 -13.58 -10.54 -1.42
C PRO A 228 -13.33 -9.12 -0.95
N THR A 229 -13.71 -8.84 0.31
CA THR A 229 -13.40 -7.60 1.02
C THR A 229 -13.17 -7.92 2.50
N ALA A 230 -12.50 -7.04 3.23
CA ALA A 230 -12.18 -7.20 4.64
C ALA A 230 -11.28 -8.41 4.93
N GLY A 231 -10.30 -8.71 4.06
CA GLY A 231 -9.36 -9.82 4.25
C GLY A 231 -7.90 -9.41 4.12
N VAL A 232 -7.01 -10.26 4.64
CA VAL A 232 -5.57 -10.24 4.35
C VAL A 232 -5.28 -11.36 3.36
N PHE A 233 -4.51 -11.04 2.34
CA PHE A 233 -4.20 -11.99 1.27
C PHE A 233 -2.71 -11.99 0.94
N SER A 234 -2.21 -13.19 0.60
CA SER A 234 -0.92 -13.40 -0.04
C SER A 234 -1.10 -14.18 -1.34
N ASP A 235 0.00 -14.65 -1.93
CA ASP A 235 -0.04 -15.53 -3.10
C ASP A 235 -0.74 -16.86 -2.77
N ASN A 236 -0.68 -17.29 -1.51
CA ASN A 236 -1.32 -18.51 -1.03
C ASN A 236 -2.82 -18.36 -0.73
N GLY A 237 -3.41 -17.20 -1.00
CA GLY A 237 -4.81 -16.91 -0.71
C GLY A 237 -5.02 -16.10 0.55
N ALA A 238 -6.15 -16.33 1.25
CA ALA A 238 -6.47 -15.65 2.50
C ALA A 238 -5.53 -16.07 3.64
N GLU A 239 -5.16 -15.09 4.47
CA GLU A 239 -4.27 -15.28 5.61
C GLU A 239 -5.00 -14.99 6.95
N PRO A 240 -4.56 -15.58 8.06
CA PRO A 240 -5.09 -15.27 9.38
C PRO A 240 -4.68 -13.85 9.82
N TRP A 241 -5.54 -13.25 10.64
CA TRP A 241 -5.31 -11.94 11.28
C TRP A 241 -4.19 -11.96 12.31
#